data_9f1b8170afa634ed04a25cf37ed487e5
#
_entry.id   9f1b8170afa634ed04a25cf37ed487e5
#
_cell.length_a   1.000
_cell.length_b   1.000
_cell.length_c   1.000
_cell.angle_alpha   90.00
_cell.angle_beta   90.00
_cell.angle_gamma   90.00
#
_symmetry.space_group_name_H-M   'P 1'
#
loop_
_entity.id
_entity.type
_entity.pdbx_description
1 polymer ?
#
loop_
_entity_poly.entity_id
_entity_poly.type
_entity_poly.pdbx_seq_one_letter_code
_entity_poly.pdbx_strand_id
1 'polypeptide(L)'
;NEIVALTIEAKKDKLMAGYFIWGDINLEKNKINIPKRNIIELPIPVQIDNFTFESLLIQNDEAIVIFEANGRNLRSDAWQYSISIKDQKIKRISHPNIEYRINDVTKLDENNTYWGINYLWEGDLDRLLPAEDVLLSDYQTQGIVTDVRSIERLAEFKINNGSIV
;
A
#
# COMPACT_ATOMS: atom_id res chain seq x y z
N ASN A 1 -3.61 -20.14 17.71
CA ASN A 1 -3.95 -19.94 16.29
C ASN A 1 -3.18 -18.71 15.81
N GLU A 2 -2.57 -18.83 14.66
CA GLU A 2 -1.94 -17.69 14.00
C GLU A 2 -2.99 -16.94 13.21
N ILE A 3 -2.82 -15.61 13.07
CA ILE A 3 -3.69 -14.77 12.27
C ILE A 3 -3.13 -14.73 10.86
N VAL A 4 -4.00 -14.91 9.87
CA VAL A 4 -3.72 -14.61 8.47
C VAL A 4 -4.53 -13.38 8.07
N ALA A 5 -3.91 -12.47 7.33
CA ALA A 5 -4.56 -11.29 6.77
C ALA A 5 -4.15 -11.09 5.31
N LEU A 6 -5.08 -10.61 4.50
CA LEU A 6 -4.92 -10.43 3.06
C LEU A 6 -5.61 -9.14 2.61
N THR A 7 -5.09 -8.53 1.57
CA THR A 7 -5.83 -7.58 0.74
C THR A 7 -6.34 -8.30 -0.50
N ILE A 8 -7.53 -7.94 -0.94
CA ILE A 8 -8.13 -8.51 -2.15
C ILE A 8 -8.58 -7.37 -3.06
N GLU A 9 -8.25 -7.52 -4.32
CA GLU A 9 -8.71 -6.69 -5.41
C GLU A 9 -9.92 -7.33 -6.10
N ALA A 10 -10.90 -6.51 -6.47
CA ALA A 10 -12.02 -6.95 -7.28
C ALA A 10 -12.51 -5.83 -8.21
N LYS A 11 -13.22 -6.21 -9.27
CA LYS A 11 -14.01 -5.27 -10.09
C LYS A 11 -15.49 -5.45 -9.77
N LYS A 12 -16.17 -4.33 -9.46
CA LYS A 12 -17.60 -4.26 -9.22
C LYS A 12 -18.18 -3.15 -10.09
N ASP A 13 -19.06 -3.50 -11.00
CA ASP A 13 -19.69 -2.55 -11.95
C ASP A 13 -18.66 -1.67 -12.70
N LYS A 14 -17.55 -2.28 -13.14
CA LYS A 14 -16.42 -1.64 -13.84
C LYS A 14 -15.54 -0.74 -12.95
N LEU A 15 -15.85 -0.60 -11.67
CA LEU A 15 -15.02 0.11 -10.71
C LEU A 15 -14.14 -0.86 -9.93
N MET A 16 -12.98 -0.37 -9.51
CA MET A 16 -12.10 -1.11 -8.60
C MET A 16 -12.71 -1.13 -7.19
N ALA A 17 -12.62 -2.26 -6.54
CA ALA A 17 -12.99 -2.46 -5.14
C ALA A 17 -11.85 -3.18 -4.41
N GLY A 18 -11.50 -2.69 -3.24
CA GLY A 18 -10.48 -3.28 -2.38
C GLY A 18 -11.10 -3.84 -1.12
N TYR A 19 -10.59 -4.97 -0.65
CA TYR A 19 -11.04 -5.59 0.58
C TYR A 19 -9.87 -5.91 1.48
N PHE A 20 -10.05 -5.73 2.77
CA PHE A 20 -9.20 -6.30 3.80
C PHE A 20 -9.93 -7.46 4.45
N ILE A 21 -9.27 -8.61 4.53
CA ILE A 21 -9.82 -9.80 5.14
C ILE A 21 -8.83 -10.41 6.12
N TRP A 22 -9.33 -11.02 7.20
CA TRP A 22 -8.47 -11.73 8.15
C TRP A 22 -9.20 -12.92 8.78
N GLY A 23 -8.42 -13.84 9.30
CA GLY A 23 -8.95 -15.04 9.94
C GLY A 23 -7.87 -15.81 10.69
N ASP A 24 -8.26 -16.98 11.15
CA ASP A 24 -7.39 -17.90 11.87
C ASP A 24 -6.83 -18.96 10.92
N ILE A 25 -5.55 -19.27 11.04
CA ILE A 25 -4.93 -20.39 10.36
C ILE A 25 -4.66 -21.50 11.37
N ASN A 26 -5.03 -22.73 11.00
CA ASN A 26 -4.69 -23.95 11.71
C ASN A 26 -3.76 -24.77 10.82
N LEU A 27 -2.46 -24.71 11.11
CA LEU A 27 -1.43 -25.36 10.29
C LEU A 27 -1.52 -26.90 10.38
N GLU A 28 -1.91 -27.45 11.53
CA GLU A 28 -2.05 -28.91 11.71
C GLU A 28 -3.15 -29.50 10.82
N LYS A 29 -4.22 -28.75 10.61
CA LYS A 29 -5.38 -29.15 9.81
C LYS A 29 -5.34 -28.61 8.38
N ASN A 30 -4.32 -27.81 8.02
CA ASN A 30 -4.24 -27.10 6.75
C ASN A 30 -5.54 -26.32 6.41
N LYS A 31 -6.06 -25.59 7.41
CA LYS A 31 -7.33 -24.86 7.28
C LYS A 31 -7.15 -23.41 7.62
N ILE A 32 -7.74 -22.55 6.81
CA ILE A 32 -7.95 -21.13 7.10
C ILE A 32 -9.44 -20.94 7.31
N ASN A 33 -9.80 -20.24 8.38
CA ASN A 33 -11.17 -19.88 8.70
C ASN A 33 -11.29 -18.36 8.68
N ILE A 34 -12.05 -17.83 7.72
CA ILE A 34 -12.32 -16.40 7.58
C ILE A 34 -13.80 -16.16 7.85
N PRO A 35 -14.18 -15.69 9.04
CA PRO A 35 -15.56 -15.33 9.32
C PRO A 35 -16.03 -14.19 8.40
N LYS A 36 -17.27 -14.24 7.94
CA LYS A 36 -17.83 -13.21 7.04
C LYS A 36 -17.73 -11.79 7.60
N ARG A 37 -17.82 -11.63 8.92
CA ARG A 37 -17.65 -10.34 9.61
C ARG A 37 -16.22 -9.78 9.52
N ASN A 38 -15.24 -10.61 9.15
CA ASN A 38 -13.84 -10.23 8.99
C ASN A 38 -13.51 -9.86 7.53
N ILE A 39 -14.51 -9.49 6.75
CA ILE A 39 -14.37 -9.01 5.38
C ILE A 39 -14.83 -7.56 5.38
N ILE A 40 -13.90 -6.64 5.14
CA ILE A 40 -14.18 -5.20 5.10
C ILE A 40 -13.90 -4.68 3.70
N GLU A 41 -14.90 -4.07 3.07
CA GLU A 41 -14.69 -3.30 1.85
C GLU A 41 -14.07 -1.95 2.20
N LEU A 42 -12.94 -1.64 1.56
CA LEU A 42 -12.20 -0.38 1.75
C LEU A 42 -12.48 0.55 0.58
N PRO A 43 -13.00 1.75 0.82
CA PRO A 43 -13.17 2.74 -0.23
C PRO A 43 -11.87 3.02 -0.96
N ILE A 44 -11.88 2.89 -2.29
CA ILE A 44 -10.72 3.17 -3.13
C ILE A 44 -10.47 4.68 -3.18
N PRO A 45 -9.26 5.16 -2.83
CA PRO A 45 -8.95 6.59 -2.78
C PRO A 45 -9.05 7.30 -4.14
N VAL A 46 -8.62 6.61 -5.20
CA VAL A 46 -8.67 7.07 -6.60
C VAL A 46 -9.01 5.89 -7.48
N GLN A 47 -10.02 6.05 -8.34
CA GLN A 47 -10.42 5.01 -9.28
C GLN A 47 -9.50 5.00 -10.51
N ILE A 48 -8.57 4.07 -10.52
CA ILE A 48 -7.71 3.77 -11.66
C ILE A 48 -7.84 2.28 -11.92
N ASP A 49 -8.01 1.87 -13.17
CA ASP A 49 -8.15 0.46 -13.52
C ASP A 49 -6.90 -0.34 -13.14
N ASN A 50 -7.10 -1.44 -12.42
CA ASN A 50 -6.02 -2.31 -11.91
C ASN A 50 -5.12 -1.64 -10.83
N PHE A 51 -5.70 -0.72 -10.03
CA PHE A 51 -4.99 -0.11 -8.90
C PHE A 51 -5.83 -0.26 -7.63
N THR A 52 -5.24 -0.88 -6.62
CA THR A 52 -5.88 -1.07 -5.32
C THR A 52 -4.88 -1.06 -4.15
N PHE A 53 -5.14 -1.86 -3.14
CA PHE A 53 -4.29 -2.04 -1.97
C PHE A 53 -3.44 -3.30 -2.18
N GLU A 54 -2.19 -3.13 -2.56
CA GLU A 54 -1.29 -4.27 -2.81
C GLU A 54 -0.39 -4.61 -1.62
N SER A 55 -0.27 -3.71 -0.65
CA SER A 55 0.67 -3.87 0.45
C SER A 55 -0.02 -3.84 1.80
N LEU A 56 0.47 -4.67 2.72
CA LEU A 56 -0.09 -4.87 4.05
C LEU A 56 1.02 -4.98 5.11
N LEU A 57 0.90 -4.15 6.15
CA LEU A 57 1.72 -4.26 7.36
C LEU A 57 0.85 -4.70 8.52
N ILE A 58 1.35 -5.61 9.34
CA ILE A 58 0.71 -6.01 10.59
C ILE A 58 1.64 -5.67 11.76
N GLN A 59 1.11 -4.92 12.70
CA GLN A 59 1.79 -4.62 13.96
C GLN A 59 0.82 -4.81 15.12
N ASN A 60 1.07 -5.81 15.95
CA ASN A 60 0.16 -6.21 17.02
C ASN A 60 -1.25 -6.53 16.46
N ASP A 61 -2.28 -5.82 16.96
CA ASP A 61 -3.67 -5.95 16.51
C ASP A 61 -4.07 -4.88 15.47
N GLU A 62 -3.11 -4.22 14.86
CA GLU A 62 -3.34 -3.17 13.84
C GLU A 62 -2.80 -3.61 12.48
N ALA A 63 -3.62 -3.46 11.46
CA ALA A 63 -3.26 -3.66 10.07
C ALA A 63 -3.18 -2.31 9.36
N ILE A 64 -2.08 -2.04 8.66
CA ILE A 64 -1.95 -0.87 7.78
C ILE A 64 -2.02 -1.38 6.35
N VAL A 65 -3.03 -0.91 5.62
CA VAL A 65 -3.31 -1.29 4.25
C VAL A 65 -2.92 -0.14 3.34
N ILE A 66 -1.96 -0.38 2.45
CA ILE A 66 -1.34 0.64 1.63
C ILE A 66 -1.92 0.60 0.22
N PHE A 67 -2.50 1.72 -0.20
CA PHE A 67 -2.91 1.95 -1.58
C PHE A 67 -1.67 2.21 -2.44
N GLU A 68 -1.59 1.57 -3.59
CA GLU A 68 -0.37 1.56 -4.38
C GLU A 68 -0.03 2.91 -5.06
N ALA A 69 -1.03 3.75 -5.41
CA ALA A 69 -0.82 5.00 -6.13
C ALA A 69 -0.96 6.23 -5.20
N ASN A 70 0.15 6.85 -4.87
CA ASN A 70 0.24 7.94 -3.89
C ASN A 70 0.87 9.22 -4.45
N GLY A 71 0.99 9.34 -5.79
CA GLY A 71 1.56 10.50 -6.46
C GLY A 71 0.75 11.78 -6.22
N ARG A 72 1.46 12.92 -6.18
CA ARG A 72 0.90 14.23 -5.83
C ARG A 72 -0.23 14.66 -6.76
N ASN A 73 -0.13 14.37 -8.05
CA ASN A 73 -1.17 14.74 -9.02
C ASN A 73 -2.44 13.89 -8.92
N LEU A 74 -2.34 12.71 -8.31
CA LEU A 74 -3.49 11.83 -8.05
C LEU A 74 -4.15 12.14 -6.70
N ARG A 75 -3.33 12.43 -5.70
CA ARG A 75 -3.74 12.58 -4.30
C ARG A 75 -2.85 13.60 -3.62
N SER A 76 -3.25 14.87 -3.59
CA SER A 76 -2.47 15.95 -2.95
C SER A 76 -2.16 15.66 -1.48
N ASP A 77 -3.11 15.02 -0.78
CA ASP A 77 -2.99 14.57 0.60
C ASP A 77 -3.08 13.04 0.66
N ALA A 78 -1.96 12.36 0.49
CA ALA A 78 -1.93 10.90 0.55
C ALA A 78 -2.13 10.41 2.00
N TRP A 79 -2.89 9.33 2.13
CA TRP A 79 -3.16 8.64 3.40
C TRP A 79 -3.38 7.15 3.13
N GLN A 80 -3.23 6.34 4.17
CA GLN A 80 -3.48 4.91 4.13
C GLN A 80 -4.53 4.53 5.17
N TYR A 81 -5.08 3.31 5.08
CA TYR A 81 -5.95 2.80 6.12
C TYR A 81 -5.15 2.12 7.22
N SER A 82 -5.46 2.46 8.46
CA SER A 82 -5.08 1.68 9.63
C SER A 82 -6.35 1.09 10.23
N ILE A 83 -6.33 -0.22 10.46
CA ILE A 83 -7.49 -1.04 10.83
C ILE A 83 -7.18 -1.78 12.11
N SER A 84 -7.92 -1.51 13.20
CA SER A 84 -7.87 -2.35 14.39
C SER A 84 -8.56 -3.68 14.10
N ILE A 85 -7.79 -4.77 14.10
CA ILE A 85 -8.30 -6.14 13.88
C ILE A 85 -9.30 -6.51 14.98
N LYS A 86 -9.03 -6.11 16.23
CA LYS A 86 -9.85 -6.40 17.38
C LYS A 86 -11.21 -5.68 17.36
N ASP A 87 -11.18 -4.37 17.11
CA ASP A 87 -12.35 -3.50 17.21
C ASP A 87 -13.02 -3.22 15.87
N GLN A 88 -12.40 -3.64 14.78
CA GLN A 88 -12.82 -3.38 13.39
C GLN A 88 -12.95 -1.88 13.06
N LYS A 89 -12.23 -1.05 13.81
CA LYS A 89 -12.22 0.40 13.57
C LYS A 89 -11.22 0.73 12.47
N ILE A 90 -11.67 1.55 11.53
CA ILE A 90 -10.88 2.04 10.41
C ILE A 90 -10.57 3.51 10.65
N LYS A 91 -9.31 3.88 10.53
CA LYS A 91 -8.85 5.28 10.53
C LYS A 91 -7.95 5.53 9.34
N ARG A 92 -7.79 6.79 8.95
CA ARG A 92 -6.78 7.21 7.98
C ARG A 92 -5.53 7.64 8.71
N ILE A 93 -4.38 7.27 8.17
CA ILE A 93 -3.07 7.73 8.62
C ILE A 93 -2.39 8.44 7.47
N SER A 94 -1.71 9.56 7.75
CA SER A 94 -0.98 10.32 6.74
C SER A 94 0.11 9.46 6.10
N HIS A 95 0.34 9.68 4.83
CA HIS A 95 1.39 9.04 4.03
C HIS A 95 2.07 10.11 3.17
N PRO A 96 3.39 10.08 2.98
CA PRO A 96 4.03 11.02 2.07
C PRO A 96 3.57 10.78 0.64
N ASN A 97 3.50 11.85 -0.15
CA ASN A 97 3.37 11.66 -1.58
C ASN A 97 4.65 11.01 -2.11
N ILE A 98 4.48 9.94 -2.84
CA ILE A 98 5.54 9.28 -3.58
C ILE A 98 5.02 8.96 -4.97
N GLU A 99 5.77 9.34 -5.97
CA GLU A 99 5.42 9.06 -7.35
C GLU A 99 5.59 7.56 -7.65
N TYR A 100 4.77 7.07 -8.58
CA TYR A 100 4.70 5.67 -8.99
C TYR A 100 4.04 4.74 -7.96
N ARG A 101 4.05 3.43 -8.26
CA ARG A 101 3.35 2.41 -7.47
C ARG A 101 4.20 1.93 -6.29
N ILE A 102 3.54 1.60 -5.18
CA ILE A 102 4.12 0.79 -4.11
C ILE A 102 3.49 -0.60 -4.22
N ASN A 103 4.23 -1.58 -4.73
CA ASN A 103 3.70 -2.90 -5.04
C ASN A 103 3.80 -3.90 -3.89
N ASP A 104 4.85 -3.78 -3.08
CA ASP A 104 5.04 -4.66 -1.93
C ASP A 104 5.86 -3.96 -0.86
N VAL A 105 5.76 -4.43 0.37
CA VAL A 105 6.47 -3.88 1.51
C VAL A 105 7.04 -4.98 2.40
N THR A 106 8.18 -4.70 3.02
CA THR A 106 8.71 -5.59 4.07
C THR A 106 7.87 -5.48 5.33
N LYS A 107 8.03 -6.43 6.25
CA LYS A 107 7.53 -6.27 7.61
C LYS A 107 8.21 -5.10 8.30
N LEU A 108 7.55 -4.53 9.32
CA LEU A 108 8.15 -3.54 10.21
C LEU A 108 9.33 -4.13 10.98
N ASP A 109 10.39 -3.35 11.09
CA ASP A 109 11.51 -3.62 11.98
C ASP A 109 11.26 -3.11 13.41
N GLU A 110 12.26 -3.26 14.28
CA GLU A 110 12.22 -2.79 15.67
C GLU A 110 12.14 -1.27 15.83
N ASN A 111 12.48 -0.51 14.79
CA ASN A 111 12.44 0.95 14.74
C ASN A 111 11.15 1.49 14.11
N ASN A 112 10.18 0.60 13.82
CA ASN A 112 8.96 0.88 13.06
C ASN A 112 9.25 1.37 11.63
N THR A 113 10.33 0.87 11.02
CA THR A 113 10.74 1.16 9.65
C THR A 113 10.39 -0.04 8.75
N TYR A 114 10.02 0.24 7.51
CA TYR A 114 9.80 -0.75 6.48
C TYR A 114 10.27 -0.23 5.12
N TRP A 115 10.54 -1.14 4.21
CA TRP A 115 10.91 -0.84 2.83
C TRP A 115 9.76 -1.17 1.90
N GLY A 116 9.51 -0.31 0.94
CA GLY A 116 8.56 -0.54 -0.15
C GLY A 116 9.24 -0.64 -1.49
N ILE A 117 8.77 -1.53 -2.35
CA ILE A 117 9.14 -1.55 -3.76
C ILE A 117 8.36 -0.44 -4.45
N ASN A 118 9.08 0.59 -4.92
CA ASN A 118 8.51 1.68 -5.68
C ASN A 118 8.83 1.50 -7.16
N TYR A 119 7.79 1.40 -7.97
CA TYR A 119 7.86 0.88 -9.31
C TYR A 119 7.09 1.73 -10.31
N LEU A 120 7.70 1.98 -11.47
CA LEU A 120 7.07 2.55 -12.66
C LEU A 120 7.25 1.61 -13.84
N TRP A 121 6.14 1.20 -14.44
CA TRP A 121 6.11 0.66 -15.79
C TRP A 121 5.65 1.75 -16.76
N GLU A 122 6.29 1.89 -17.93
CA GLU A 122 6.00 2.98 -18.88
C GLU A 122 4.52 3.06 -19.30
N GLY A 123 3.82 1.92 -19.36
CA GLY A 123 2.39 1.86 -19.66
C GLY A 123 1.47 2.44 -18.59
N ASP A 124 2.01 2.79 -17.41
CA ASP A 124 1.25 3.42 -16.32
C ASP A 124 1.40 4.94 -16.26
N LEU A 125 2.29 5.54 -17.05
CA LEU A 125 2.57 6.97 -17.04
C LEU A 125 1.31 7.84 -17.20
N ASP A 126 0.48 7.52 -18.20
CA ASP A 126 -0.75 8.27 -18.47
C ASP A 126 -1.82 8.09 -17.39
N ARG A 127 -1.74 7.05 -16.60
CA ARG A 127 -2.66 6.75 -15.51
C ARG A 127 -2.19 7.33 -14.18
N LEU A 128 -0.88 7.28 -13.94
CA LEU A 128 -0.25 7.77 -12.71
C LEU A 128 -0.06 9.29 -12.72
N LEU A 129 0.04 9.91 -13.91
CA LEU A 129 0.25 11.35 -14.08
C LEU A 129 1.34 11.90 -13.15
N PRO A 130 2.54 11.33 -13.12
CA PRO A 130 3.52 11.65 -12.09
C PRO A 130 3.86 13.14 -12.08
N ALA A 131 3.98 13.69 -10.87
CA ALA A 131 4.58 15.00 -10.65
C ALA A 131 6.10 14.90 -10.74
N GLU A 132 6.79 16.00 -10.48
CA GLU A 132 8.25 15.96 -10.33
C GLU A 132 8.63 14.98 -9.21
N ASP A 133 9.44 14.00 -9.56
CA ASP A 133 9.96 13.02 -8.63
C ASP A 133 11.27 13.53 -8.03
N VAL A 134 11.17 14.08 -6.83
CA VAL A 134 12.29 14.69 -6.11
C VAL A 134 13.45 13.67 -5.90
N LEU A 135 13.10 12.42 -5.59
CA LEU A 135 14.12 11.37 -5.40
C LEU A 135 14.85 11.07 -6.71
N LEU A 136 14.16 11.12 -7.84
CA LEU A 136 14.76 10.88 -9.14
C LEU A 136 15.65 12.03 -9.58
N SER A 137 15.27 13.27 -9.32
CA SER A 137 16.04 14.46 -9.69
C SER A 137 17.43 14.45 -9.05
N ASP A 138 17.54 13.97 -7.83
CA ASP A 138 18.83 13.81 -7.14
C ASP A 138 19.72 12.78 -7.84
N TYR A 139 19.17 11.64 -8.27
CA TYR A 139 19.92 10.61 -8.98
C TYR A 139 20.30 11.04 -10.41
N GLN A 140 19.42 11.78 -11.10
CA GLN A 140 19.73 12.35 -12.42
C GLN A 140 20.86 13.37 -12.35
N THR A 141 20.87 14.22 -11.33
CA THR A 141 21.93 15.20 -11.08
C THR A 141 23.29 14.51 -10.88
N GLN A 142 23.31 13.32 -10.30
CA GLN A 142 24.50 12.50 -10.10
C GLN A 142 24.87 11.64 -11.32
N GLY A 143 24.09 11.71 -12.42
CA GLY A 143 24.30 10.91 -13.62
C GLY A 143 24.01 9.41 -13.48
N ILE A 144 23.30 9.02 -12.42
CA ILE A 144 22.99 7.62 -12.11
C ILE A 144 21.82 7.11 -12.96
N VAL A 145 20.85 7.99 -13.26
CA VAL A 145 19.65 7.66 -14.05
C VAL A 145 19.60 8.57 -15.29
N THR A 146 19.56 7.96 -16.46
CA THR A 146 19.49 8.66 -17.75
C THR A 146 18.17 8.48 -18.49
N ASP A 147 17.37 7.46 -18.15
CA ASP A 147 16.09 7.14 -18.77
C ASP A 147 15.02 6.87 -17.70
N VAL A 148 13.86 7.53 -17.82
CA VAL A 148 12.75 7.50 -16.85
C VAL A 148 11.55 6.71 -17.34
N ARG A 149 11.68 5.85 -18.34
CA ARG A 149 10.56 5.03 -18.82
C ARG A 149 10.21 3.86 -17.90
N SER A 150 11.15 3.39 -17.10
CA SER A 150 10.90 2.41 -16.05
C SER A 150 11.72 2.76 -14.82
N ILE A 151 11.15 2.58 -13.66
CA ILE A 151 11.81 2.79 -12.37
C ILE A 151 11.54 1.59 -11.49
N GLU A 152 12.59 1.10 -10.87
CA GLU A 152 12.52 0.10 -9.81
C GLU A 152 13.47 0.55 -8.70
N ARG A 153 12.92 0.87 -7.54
CA ARG A 153 13.71 1.32 -6.39
C ARG A 153 13.10 0.84 -5.09
N LEU A 154 13.91 0.83 -4.04
CA LEU A 154 13.44 0.66 -2.66
C LEU A 154 13.27 2.04 -2.03
N ALA A 155 12.12 2.27 -1.42
CA ALA A 155 11.84 3.45 -0.61
C ALA A 155 11.71 3.04 0.84
N GLU A 156 12.40 3.74 1.73
CA GLU A 156 12.31 3.53 3.16
C GLU A 156 11.21 4.40 3.75
N PHE A 157 10.39 3.82 4.61
CA PHE A 157 9.30 4.47 5.30
C PHE A 157 9.38 4.18 6.80
N LYS A 158 8.90 5.12 7.60
CA LYS A 158 8.82 4.97 9.05
C LYS A 158 7.44 5.33 9.56
N ILE A 159 6.91 4.52 10.48
CA ILE A 159 5.70 4.88 11.22
C ILE A 159 6.10 5.69 12.44
N ASN A 160 5.65 6.94 12.48
CA ASN A 160 5.95 7.87 13.55
C ASN A 160 4.66 8.56 14.01
N ASN A 161 4.30 8.43 15.30
CA ASN A 161 3.12 9.06 15.90
C ASN A 161 1.81 8.86 15.10
N GLY A 162 1.62 7.68 14.52
CA GLY A 162 0.42 7.35 13.74
C GLY A 162 0.39 7.97 12.34
N SER A 163 1.52 8.38 11.82
CA SER A 163 1.74 8.82 10.43
C SER A 163 2.86 8.00 9.80
N ILE A 164 2.84 7.86 8.49
CA ILE A 164 3.94 7.32 7.70
C ILE A 164 4.76 8.51 7.18
N VAL A 165 6.07 8.42 7.30
CA VAL A 165 7.03 9.44 6.85
C VAL A 165 8.13 8.78 6.05
#